data_b8e4feb206215e424752428796457db4
#
_entry.id   b8e4feb206215e424752428796457db4
#
_cell.length_a   1.000
_cell.length_b   1.000
_cell.length_c   1.000
_cell.angle_alpha   90.00
_cell.angle_beta   90.00
_cell.angle_gamma   90.00
#
_symmetry.space_group_name_H-M   'P 1'
#
loop_
_entity.id
_entity.type
_entity.pdbx_description
1 polymer ?
#
loop_
_entity_poly.entity_id
_entity_poly.type
_entity_poly.pdbx_seq_one_letter_code
_entity_poly.pdbx_strand_id
1 'polypeptide(L)'
;MANFKDLYKNEIAAKLKEELGLANVMEVPRITKITLNMGVGEALGDKKLLENAVRDLEAIAGQKVQINKARKSVAGFKVREGWPIGAKVTLRDERMYEFLERLVGIAIPRIRDFRGISPKQFDGRGNFSMGVTEQIIFPEIEYDKVDALRGLDICITTTARNDDEGRALLRAFNFPLRG
;
A
#
# COMPACT_ATOMS: atom_id res chain seq x y z
N MET A 1 -5.74 0.73 -20.71
CA MET A 1 -6.38 0.80 -19.39
C MET A 1 -6.58 2.26 -19.06
N ALA A 2 -7.71 2.64 -18.49
CA ALA A 2 -7.94 4.04 -18.10
C ALA A 2 -6.99 4.36 -16.93
N ASN A 3 -6.10 5.33 -17.10
CA ASN A 3 -5.17 5.73 -16.04
C ASN A 3 -6.00 6.24 -14.84
N PHE A 4 -5.86 5.66 -13.66
CA PHE A 4 -6.60 6.05 -12.45
C PHE A 4 -6.43 7.54 -12.10
N LYS A 5 -5.33 8.16 -12.51
CA LYS A 5 -5.11 9.60 -12.36
C LYS A 5 -6.10 10.41 -13.21
N ASP A 6 -6.30 10.00 -14.46
CA ASP A 6 -7.23 10.67 -15.37
C ASP A 6 -8.68 10.37 -14.98
N LEU A 7 -8.96 9.14 -14.54
CA LEU A 7 -10.26 8.75 -14.01
C LEU A 7 -10.64 9.59 -12.77
N TYR A 8 -9.68 9.82 -11.86
CA TYR A 8 -9.92 10.68 -10.71
C TYR A 8 -10.27 12.12 -11.12
N LYS A 9 -9.49 12.71 -12.05
CA LYS A 9 -9.70 14.09 -12.48
C LYS A 9 -11.00 14.30 -13.24
N ASN A 10 -11.34 13.37 -14.13
CA ASN A 10 -12.44 13.55 -15.08
C ASN A 10 -13.79 13.11 -14.51
N GLU A 11 -13.82 12.10 -13.64
CA GLU A 11 -15.06 11.48 -13.19
C GLU A 11 -15.20 11.44 -11.66
N ILE A 12 -14.20 10.88 -10.95
CA ILE A 12 -14.32 10.57 -9.53
C ILE A 12 -14.48 11.84 -8.69
N ALA A 13 -13.70 12.88 -8.99
CA ALA A 13 -13.75 14.13 -8.23
C ALA A 13 -15.13 14.81 -8.32
N ALA A 14 -15.77 14.81 -9.49
CA ALA A 14 -17.11 15.35 -9.65
C ALA A 14 -18.17 14.53 -8.91
N LYS A 15 -18.14 13.20 -9.04
CA LYS A 15 -19.07 12.29 -8.33
C LYS A 15 -18.94 12.40 -6.82
N LEU A 16 -17.71 12.42 -6.29
CA LEU A 16 -17.48 12.58 -4.85
C LEU A 16 -17.93 13.93 -4.31
N LYS A 17 -17.78 15.00 -5.09
CA LYS A 17 -18.28 16.31 -4.72
C LYS A 17 -19.80 16.31 -4.51
N GLU A 18 -20.55 15.68 -5.41
CA GLU A 18 -22.01 15.55 -5.33
C GLU A 18 -22.41 14.62 -4.18
N GLU A 19 -21.79 13.43 -4.07
CA GLU A 19 -22.10 12.42 -3.05
C GLU A 19 -21.88 12.94 -1.61
N LEU A 20 -20.78 13.67 -1.41
CA LEU A 20 -20.40 14.22 -0.10
C LEU A 20 -20.98 15.63 0.17
N GLY A 21 -21.70 16.21 -0.78
CA GLY A 21 -22.32 17.54 -0.65
C GLY A 21 -21.31 18.68 -0.44
N LEU A 22 -20.11 18.57 -1.06
CA LEU A 22 -19.03 19.53 -0.84
C LEU A 22 -19.22 20.80 -1.69
N ALA A 23 -19.00 21.95 -1.06
CA ALA A 23 -19.14 23.26 -1.74
C ALA A 23 -18.01 23.49 -2.77
N ASN A 24 -16.77 23.14 -2.41
CA ASN A 24 -15.59 23.39 -3.22
C ASN A 24 -14.96 22.10 -3.74
N VAL A 25 -14.53 22.10 -5.00
CA VAL A 25 -13.78 20.97 -5.61
C VAL A 25 -12.46 20.70 -4.88
N MET A 26 -11.85 21.71 -4.26
CA MET A 26 -10.60 21.55 -3.52
C MET A 26 -10.78 20.81 -2.17
N GLU A 27 -12.01 20.65 -1.70
CA GLU A 27 -12.33 19.88 -0.48
C GLU A 27 -12.49 18.39 -0.78
N VAL A 28 -12.62 17.99 -2.03
CA VAL A 28 -12.81 16.59 -2.43
C VAL A 28 -11.61 15.76 -1.96
N PRO A 29 -11.85 14.64 -1.25
CA PRO A 29 -10.78 13.79 -0.78
C PRO A 29 -9.99 13.18 -1.93
N ARG A 30 -8.66 13.15 -1.78
CA ARG A 30 -7.74 12.58 -2.75
C ARG A 30 -6.68 11.72 -2.06
N ILE A 31 -6.12 10.78 -2.78
CA ILE A 31 -4.97 10.00 -2.30
C ILE A 31 -3.72 10.89 -2.43
N THR A 32 -2.93 10.98 -1.36
CA THR A 32 -1.71 11.79 -1.32
C THR A 32 -0.45 10.96 -1.51
N LYS A 33 -0.43 9.77 -0.93
CA LYS A 33 0.68 8.81 -1.04
C LYS A 33 0.22 7.40 -0.70
N ILE A 34 0.94 6.42 -1.23
CA ILE A 34 0.85 5.04 -0.80
C ILE A 34 2.22 4.63 -0.27
N THR A 35 2.26 4.11 0.94
CA THR A 35 3.49 3.62 1.56
C THR A 35 3.43 2.10 1.64
N LEU A 36 4.44 1.44 1.08
CA LEU A 36 4.63 0.00 1.19
C LEU A 36 5.74 -0.25 2.21
N ASN A 37 5.52 -1.18 3.12
CA ASN A 37 6.49 -1.56 4.13
C ASN A 37 6.61 -3.08 4.19
N MET A 38 7.84 -3.56 4.23
CA MET A 38 8.16 -4.99 4.40
C MET A 38 9.09 -5.14 5.58
N GLY A 39 8.59 -5.75 6.66
CA GLY A 39 9.39 -6.08 7.84
C GLY A 39 10.12 -7.40 7.61
N VAL A 40 11.44 -7.40 7.78
CA VAL A 40 12.28 -8.60 7.62
C VAL A 40 13.09 -8.80 8.89
N GLY A 41 12.44 -9.30 9.95
CA GLY A 41 13.09 -9.57 11.25
C GLY A 41 14.19 -10.64 11.14
N GLU A 42 14.03 -11.59 10.22
CA GLU A 42 14.99 -12.66 9.95
C GLU A 42 16.32 -12.15 9.34
N ALA A 43 16.34 -10.95 8.79
CA ALA A 43 17.54 -10.30 8.27
C ALA A 43 18.64 -10.07 9.30
N LEU A 44 18.32 -10.19 10.59
CA LEU A 44 19.30 -10.14 11.68
C LEU A 44 20.27 -11.32 11.63
N GLY A 45 19.85 -12.47 11.10
CA GLY A 45 20.67 -13.66 10.90
C GLY A 45 21.31 -13.74 9.52
N ASP A 46 20.62 -13.30 8.48
CA ASP A 46 21.08 -13.37 7.10
C ASP A 46 20.72 -12.10 6.31
N LYS A 47 21.74 -11.34 5.92
CA LYS A 47 21.59 -10.11 5.12
C LYS A 47 20.99 -10.36 3.74
N LYS A 48 21.19 -11.54 3.15
CA LYS A 48 20.64 -11.89 1.82
C LYS A 48 19.12 -11.87 1.82
N LEU A 49 18.47 -12.23 2.94
CA LEU A 49 17.02 -12.20 3.06
C LEU A 49 16.47 -10.76 2.88
N LEU A 50 17.18 -9.76 3.42
CA LEU A 50 16.81 -8.37 3.23
C LEU A 50 17.07 -7.89 1.80
N GLU A 51 18.19 -8.28 1.19
CA GLU A 51 18.49 -7.92 -0.20
C GLU A 51 17.44 -8.47 -1.16
N ASN A 52 16.99 -9.70 -0.96
CA ASN A 52 15.89 -10.30 -1.73
C ASN A 52 14.56 -9.55 -1.49
N ALA A 53 14.23 -9.23 -0.23
CA ALA A 53 13.04 -8.44 0.09
C ALA A 53 13.06 -7.04 -0.53
N VAL A 54 14.21 -6.38 -0.55
CA VAL A 54 14.40 -5.08 -1.21
C VAL A 54 14.18 -5.21 -2.72
N ARG A 55 14.74 -6.23 -3.36
CA ARG A 55 14.56 -6.48 -4.79
C ARG A 55 13.09 -6.73 -5.14
N ASP A 56 12.40 -7.55 -4.36
CA ASP A 56 10.98 -7.83 -4.57
C ASP A 56 10.14 -6.55 -4.43
N LEU A 57 10.41 -5.76 -3.39
CA LEU A 57 9.69 -4.51 -3.15
C LEU A 57 10.02 -3.44 -4.23
N GLU A 58 11.25 -3.39 -4.76
CA GLU A 58 11.63 -2.54 -5.89
C GLU A 58 10.91 -2.93 -7.18
N ALA A 59 10.75 -4.22 -7.43
CA ALA A 59 9.99 -4.72 -8.57
C ALA A 59 8.51 -4.31 -8.49
N ILE A 60 7.88 -4.46 -7.32
CA ILE A 60 6.49 -4.06 -7.08
C ILE A 60 6.30 -2.55 -7.21
N ALA A 61 7.21 -1.76 -6.62
CA ALA A 61 7.08 -0.32 -6.53
C ALA A 61 7.52 0.43 -7.81
N GLY A 62 8.37 -0.19 -8.62
CA GLY A 62 8.99 0.46 -9.78
C GLY A 62 9.93 1.62 -9.43
N GLN A 63 10.39 1.68 -8.17
CA GLN A 63 11.37 2.69 -7.72
C GLN A 63 12.26 2.16 -6.61
N LYS A 64 13.39 2.84 -6.37
CA LYS A 64 14.35 2.48 -5.32
C LYS A 64 13.71 2.49 -3.94
N VAL A 65 14.00 1.46 -3.17
CA VAL A 65 13.47 1.24 -1.82
C VAL A 65 14.44 1.77 -0.76
N GLN A 66 13.90 2.30 0.33
CA GLN A 66 14.67 2.72 1.49
C GLN A 66 14.78 1.56 2.48
N ILE A 67 16.01 1.21 2.86
CA ILE A 67 16.28 0.24 3.92
C ILE A 67 16.07 0.92 5.28
N ASN A 68 15.24 0.31 6.12
CA ASN A 68 14.98 0.77 7.48
C ASN A 68 15.98 0.15 8.45
N LYS A 69 16.63 1.00 9.23
CA LYS A 69 17.58 0.61 10.28
C LYS A 69 16.94 0.74 11.66
N ALA A 70 17.33 -0.13 12.58
CA ALA A 70 16.90 -0.06 13.97
C ALA A 70 17.39 1.24 14.62
N ARG A 71 16.51 1.93 15.35
CA ARG A 71 16.82 3.19 16.05
C ARG A 71 17.45 2.98 17.41
N LYS A 72 17.13 1.86 18.06
CA LYS A 72 17.60 1.51 19.40
C LYS A 72 17.97 0.03 19.46
N SER A 73 18.95 -0.27 20.29
CA SER A 73 19.29 -1.66 20.60
C SER A 73 18.27 -2.24 21.56
N VAL A 74 17.76 -3.44 21.25
CA VAL A 74 16.83 -4.21 22.11
C VAL A 74 17.37 -5.63 22.30
N ALA A 75 17.82 -5.95 23.50
CA ALA A 75 18.44 -7.24 23.80
C ALA A 75 17.47 -8.41 23.61
N GLY A 76 16.19 -8.25 23.98
CA GLY A 76 15.15 -9.28 23.83
C GLY A 76 14.91 -9.71 22.38
N PHE A 77 15.11 -8.82 21.43
CA PHE A 77 14.99 -9.11 20.00
C PHE A 77 16.34 -9.33 19.31
N LYS A 78 17.44 -9.33 20.06
CA LYS A 78 18.81 -9.46 19.53
C LYS A 78 19.16 -8.43 18.45
N VAL A 79 18.56 -7.22 18.54
CA VAL A 79 18.74 -6.11 17.59
C VAL A 79 19.71 -5.09 18.18
N ARG A 80 20.65 -4.62 17.35
CA ARG A 80 21.53 -3.49 17.67
C ARG A 80 21.13 -2.27 16.85
N GLU A 81 21.40 -1.08 17.40
CA GLU A 81 21.20 0.17 16.69
C GLU A 81 21.97 0.19 15.34
N GLY A 82 21.31 0.72 14.31
CA GLY A 82 21.88 0.79 12.96
C GLY A 82 21.73 -0.49 12.13
N TRP A 83 21.26 -1.59 12.70
CA TRP A 83 21.06 -2.83 11.94
C TRP A 83 19.86 -2.71 11.02
N PRO A 84 19.96 -3.20 9.76
CA PRO A 84 18.86 -3.20 8.82
C PRO A 84 17.81 -4.25 9.21
N ILE A 85 16.55 -3.83 9.34
CA ILE A 85 15.44 -4.68 9.83
C ILE A 85 14.23 -4.73 8.90
N GLY A 86 14.25 -3.96 7.83
CA GLY A 86 13.15 -3.92 6.88
C GLY A 86 13.38 -2.92 5.76
N ALA A 87 12.39 -2.82 4.91
CA ALA A 87 12.41 -1.97 3.74
C ALA A 87 11.08 -1.23 3.57
N LYS A 88 11.11 0.01 3.10
CA LYS A 88 9.90 0.78 2.79
C LYS A 88 10.07 1.59 1.52
N VAL A 89 8.96 1.90 0.89
CA VAL A 89 8.89 2.78 -0.26
C VAL A 89 7.63 3.63 -0.17
N THR A 90 7.72 4.88 -0.61
CA THR A 90 6.57 5.79 -0.68
C THR A 90 6.32 6.18 -2.13
N LEU A 91 5.13 5.88 -2.61
CA LEU A 91 4.66 6.17 -3.96
C LEU A 91 3.81 7.43 -3.96
N ARG A 92 4.01 8.29 -4.96
CA ARG A 92 3.26 9.53 -5.15
C ARG A 92 2.93 9.71 -6.64
N ASP A 93 1.96 10.57 -6.91
CA ASP A 93 1.53 10.96 -8.26
C ASP A 93 1.28 9.76 -9.20
N GLU A 94 1.89 9.74 -10.36
CA GLU A 94 1.66 8.72 -11.40
C GLU A 94 1.93 7.30 -10.89
N ARG A 95 3.08 7.07 -10.28
CA ARG A 95 3.45 5.74 -9.74
C ARG A 95 2.49 5.24 -8.66
N MET A 96 1.93 6.16 -7.88
CA MET A 96 0.91 5.85 -6.89
C MET A 96 -0.38 5.35 -7.54
N TYR A 97 -0.86 6.03 -8.57
CA TYR A 97 -2.08 5.63 -9.28
C TYR A 97 -1.89 4.34 -10.10
N GLU A 98 -0.73 4.17 -10.73
CA GLU A 98 -0.37 2.93 -11.43
C GLU A 98 -0.31 1.73 -10.46
N PHE A 99 0.28 1.93 -9.28
CA PHE A 99 0.29 0.91 -8.23
C PHE A 99 -1.13 0.59 -7.75
N LEU A 100 -1.96 1.60 -7.51
CA LEU A 100 -3.34 1.42 -7.06
C LEU A 100 -4.17 0.64 -8.09
N GLU A 101 -4.01 0.95 -9.38
CA GLU A 101 -4.68 0.24 -10.48
C GLU A 101 -4.30 -1.24 -10.51
N ARG A 102 -3.00 -1.57 -10.39
CA ARG A 102 -2.52 -2.95 -10.30
C ARG A 102 -3.00 -3.66 -9.03
N LEU A 103 -2.99 -2.95 -7.91
CA LEU A 103 -3.46 -3.48 -6.64
C LEU A 103 -4.93 -3.90 -6.73
N VAL A 104 -5.81 -3.01 -7.21
CA VAL A 104 -7.25 -3.27 -7.29
C VAL A 104 -7.60 -4.25 -8.41
N GLY A 105 -6.99 -4.09 -9.59
CA GLY A 105 -7.34 -4.86 -10.78
C GLY A 105 -6.72 -6.24 -10.83
N ILE A 106 -5.54 -6.43 -10.25
CA ILE A 106 -4.76 -7.67 -10.42
C ILE A 106 -4.43 -8.32 -9.06
N ALA A 107 -3.82 -7.58 -8.13
CA ALA A 107 -3.26 -8.17 -6.92
C ALA A 107 -4.34 -8.62 -5.94
N ILE A 108 -5.32 -7.79 -5.64
CA ILE A 108 -6.40 -8.13 -4.68
C ILE A 108 -7.21 -9.36 -5.12
N PRO A 109 -7.63 -9.51 -6.39
CA PRO A 109 -8.34 -10.72 -6.85
C PRO A 109 -7.49 -12.00 -6.73
N ARG A 110 -6.18 -11.90 -6.70
CA ARG A 110 -5.25 -13.03 -6.56
C ARG A 110 -4.97 -13.44 -5.11
N ILE A 111 -5.46 -12.68 -4.14
CA ILE A 111 -5.34 -13.04 -2.71
C ILE A 111 -6.11 -14.33 -2.47
N ARG A 112 -5.44 -15.31 -1.83
CA ARG A 112 -6.07 -16.58 -1.45
C ARG A 112 -7.23 -16.32 -0.49
N ASP A 113 -8.37 -16.99 -0.72
CA ASP A 113 -9.58 -16.93 0.11
C ASP A 113 -10.10 -15.48 0.34
N PHE A 114 -9.96 -14.62 -0.68
CA PHE A 114 -10.38 -13.25 -0.59
C PHE A 114 -11.90 -13.13 -0.40
N ARG A 115 -12.31 -12.49 0.70
CA ARG A 115 -13.73 -12.27 1.05
C ARG A 115 -14.10 -10.79 1.18
N GLY A 116 -13.35 -9.90 0.54
CA GLY A 116 -13.48 -8.46 0.70
C GLY A 116 -12.65 -7.92 1.87
N ILE A 117 -12.42 -6.62 1.86
CA ILE A 117 -11.57 -5.92 2.81
C ILE A 117 -12.44 -5.30 3.91
N SER A 118 -12.02 -5.45 5.17
CA SER A 118 -12.77 -4.92 6.31
C SER A 118 -12.77 -3.40 6.34
N PRO A 119 -13.92 -2.74 6.52
CA PRO A 119 -13.98 -1.29 6.69
C PRO A 119 -13.36 -0.80 8.03
N LYS A 120 -13.02 -1.71 8.95
CA LYS A 120 -12.37 -1.37 10.23
C LYS A 120 -10.87 -1.04 10.09
N GLN A 121 -10.32 -1.13 8.88
CA GLN A 121 -8.91 -0.85 8.60
C GLN A 121 -8.61 0.63 8.35
N PHE A 122 -9.59 1.51 8.60
CA PHE A 122 -9.39 2.96 8.63
C PHE A 122 -8.95 3.42 10.02
N ASP A 123 -8.21 4.54 10.06
CA ASP A 123 -7.59 5.08 11.28
C ASP A 123 -8.44 6.15 12.02
N GLY A 124 -9.68 6.38 11.60
CA GLY A 124 -10.55 7.46 12.11
C GLY A 124 -10.35 8.81 11.41
N ARG A 125 -9.37 8.92 10.53
CA ARG A 125 -9.03 10.13 9.77
C ARG A 125 -9.03 9.93 8.25
N GLY A 126 -9.67 8.86 7.80
CA GLY A 126 -9.79 8.54 6.39
C GLY A 126 -8.54 7.93 5.73
N ASN A 127 -7.49 7.59 6.49
CA ASN A 127 -6.38 6.81 5.99
C ASN A 127 -6.69 5.32 6.12
N PHE A 128 -6.19 4.54 5.19
CA PHE A 128 -6.47 3.11 5.10
C PHE A 128 -5.17 2.30 5.13
N SER A 129 -5.17 1.18 5.87
CA SER A 129 -4.02 0.28 5.95
C SER A 129 -4.47 -1.16 5.79
N MET A 130 -3.77 -1.93 4.96
CA MET A 130 -3.99 -3.35 4.79
C MET A 130 -2.67 -4.13 4.78
N GLY A 131 -2.69 -5.33 5.34
CA GLY A 131 -1.60 -6.29 5.23
C GLY A 131 -1.89 -7.32 4.15
N VAL A 132 -0.86 -7.63 3.38
CA VAL A 132 -0.83 -8.74 2.41
C VAL A 132 0.12 -9.79 2.95
N THR A 133 -0.31 -11.04 2.99
CA THR A 133 0.50 -12.15 3.55
C THR A 133 1.57 -12.65 2.59
N GLU A 134 1.34 -12.53 1.29
CA GLU A 134 2.19 -13.10 0.26
C GLU A 134 2.47 -12.07 -0.85
N GLN A 135 3.76 -11.74 -1.10
CA GLN A 135 4.16 -10.81 -2.16
C GLN A 135 3.89 -11.34 -3.58
N ILE A 136 3.70 -12.65 -3.73
CA ILE A 136 3.49 -13.31 -5.02
C ILE A 136 2.15 -12.96 -5.71
N ILE A 137 1.25 -12.27 -5.02
CA ILE A 137 0.01 -11.76 -5.63
C ILE A 137 0.28 -10.70 -6.70
N PHE A 138 1.44 -10.03 -6.63
CA PHE A 138 1.84 -9.03 -7.61
C PHE A 138 2.42 -9.70 -8.86
N PRO A 139 1.99 -9.28 -10.07
CA PRO A 139 2.43 -9.91 -11.33
C PRO A 139 3.92 -9.69 -11.64
N GLU A 140 4.54 -8.69 -11.02
CA GLU A 140 5.96 -8.37 -11.18
C GLU A 140 6.87 -9.39 -10.49
N ILE A 141 6.32 -10.19 -9.57
CA ILE A 141 7.07 -11.20 -8.82
C ILE A 141 6.94 -12.55 -9.52
N GLU A 142 8.07 -13.06 -9.97
CA GLU A 142 8.17 -14.40 -10.55
C GLU A 142 8.30 -15.43 -9.42
N TYR A 143 7.35 -16.35 -9.32
CA TYR A 143 7.29 -17.38 -8.27
C TYR A 143 8.59 -18.19 -8.17
N ASP A 144 9.18 -18.54 -9.29
CA ASP A 144 10.40 -19.37 -9.35
C ASP A 144 11.66 -18.67 -8.80
N LYS A 145 11.63 -17.35 -8.68
CA LYS A 145 12.74 -16.52 -8.17
C LYS A 145 12.60 -16.12 -6.71
N VAL A 146 11.47 -16.46 -6.11
CA VAL A 146 11.16 -16.12 -4.71
C VAL A 146 11.82 -17.13 -3.77
N ASP A 147 12.66 -16.65 -2.87
CA ASP A 147 13.33 -17.46 -1.85
C ASP A 147 12.41 -17.77 -0.65
N ALA A 148 11.55 -16.84 -0.27
CA ALA A 148 10.59 -16.99 0.81
C ALA A 148 9.35 -16.12 0.60
N LEU A 149 8.21 -16.60 1.08
CA LEU A 149 6.98 -15.81 1.12
C LEU A 149 7.11 -14.75 2.20
N ARG A 150 6.86 -13.48 1.84
CA ARG A 150 6.93 -12.33 2.74
C ARG A 150 5.65 -11.53 2.67
N GLY A 151 5.19 -11.14 3.85
CA GLY A 151 4.10 -10.17 3.95
C GLY A 151 4.56 -8.75 3.68
N LEU A 152 3.61 -7.93 3.26
CA LEU A 152 3.85 -6.51 3.08
C LEU A 152 2.65 -5.71 3.56
N ASP A 153 2.92 -4.56 4.18
CA ASP A 153 1.90 -3.61 4.61
C ASP A 153 1.74 -2.50 3.57
N ILE A 154 0.48 -2.20 3.24
CA ILE A 154 0.10 -1.15 2.30
C ILE A 154 -0.70 -0.11 3.06
N CYS A 155 -0.15 1.12 3.16
CA CYS A 155 -0.82 2.24 3.80
C CYS A 155 -1.18 3.30 2.76
N ILE A 156 -2.47 3.57 2.60
CA ILE A 156 -3.01 4.59 1.70
C ILE A 156 -3.34 5.83 2.54
N THR A 157 -2.62 6.91 2.31
CA THR A 157 -2.85 8.20 2.97
C THR A 157 -3.69 9.09 2.07
N THR A 158 -4.76 9.64 2.64
CA THR A 158 -5.71 10.50 1.93
C THR A 158 -5.79 11.89 2.55
N THR A 159 -6.51 12.80 1.91
CA THR A 159 -6.90 14.11 2.46
C THR A 159 -8.28 14.10 3.09
N ALA A 160 -8.93 12.93 3.21
CA ALA A 160 -10.24 12.80 3.84
C ALA A 160 -10.22 13.29 5.29
N ARG A 161 -11.32 13.84 5.76
CA ARG A 161 -11.48 14.35 7.15
C ARG A 161 -11.91 13.27 8.12
N ASN A 162 -12.62 12.28 7.59
CA ASN A 162 -13.17 11.15 8.34
C ASN A 162 -13.15 9.86 7.51
N ASP A 163 -13.48 8.75 8.14
CA ASP A 163 -13.48 7.44 7.49
C ASP A 163 -14.55 7.29 6.41
N ASP A 164 -15.67 8.00 6.53
CA ASP A 164 -16.76 7.92 5.55
C ASP A 164 -16.33 8.54 4.22
N GLU A 165 -15.67 9.70 4.26
CA GLU A 165 -15.05 10.31 3.06
C GLU A 165 -13.96 9.41 2.47
N GLY A 166 -13.14 8.78 3.33
CA GLY A 166 -12.12 7.83 2.90
C GLY A 166 -12.71 6.58 2.23
N ARG A 167 -13.81 6.05 2.77
CA ARG A 167 -14.54 4.91 2.18
C ARG A 167 -15.16 5.27 0.83
N ALA A 168 -15.79 6.44 0.73
CA ALA A 168 -16.35 6.92 -0.53
C ALA A 168 -15.26 7.04 -1.60
N LEU A 169 -14.11 7.61 -1.25
CA LEU A 169 -12.94 7.73 -2.13
C LEU A 169 -12.46 6.36 -2.64
N LEU A 170 -12.22 5.40 -1.75
CA LEU A 170 -11.74 4.08 -2.14
C LEU A 170 -12.79 3.28 -2.93
N ARG A 171 -14.08 3.40 -2.61
CA ARG A 171 -15.16 2.81 -3.40
C ARG A 171 -15.21 3.35 -4.82
N ALA A 172 -14.96 4.65 -5.00
CA ALA A 172 -14.91 5.27 -6.31
C ALA A 172 -13.77 4.71 -7.20
N PHE A 173 -12.70 4.18 -6.59
CA PHE A 173 -11.64 3.41 -7.27
C PHE A 173 -11.93 1.90 -7.37
N ASN A 174 -13.18 1.47 -7.13
CA ASN A 174 -13.59 0.05 -7.12
C ASN A 174 -12.82 -0.81 -6.10
N PHE A 175 -12.40 -0.21 -4.99
CA PHE A 175 -11.77 -0.96 -3.92
C PHE A 175 -12.79 -1.89 -3.25
N PRO A 176 -12.54 -3.21 -3.12
CA PRO A 176 -13.53 -4.20 -2.69
C PRO A 176 -13.73 -4.19 -1.17
N LEU A 177 -14.23 -3.09 -0.64
CA LEU A 177 -14.61 -2.98 0.77
C LEU A 177 -15.88 -3.78 1.03
N ARG A 178 -15.91 -4.50 2.15
CA ARG A 178 -17.15 -5.12 2.64
C ARG A 178 -18.15 -4.03 3.02
N GLY A 179 -19.40 -4.23 2.66
CA GLY A 179 -20.50 -3.36 3.04
C GLY A 179 -20.80 -3.40 4.54
#